data_49252f073744737712ffd95c57bb02d2
#
_entry.id   49252f073744737712ffd95c57bb02d2
#
_cell.length_a   1.000
_cell.length_b   1.000
_cell.length_c   1.000
_cell.angle_alpha   90.00
_cell.angle_beta   90.00
_cell.angle_gamma   90.00
#
_symmetry.space_group_name_H-M   'P 1'
#
loop_
_entity.id
_entity.type
_entity.pdbx_description
1 polymer ?
#
loop_
_entity_poly.entity_id
_entity_poly.type
_entity_poly.pdbx_seq_one_letter_code
_entity_poly.pdbx_strand_id
1 'polypeptide(L)'
;MRLIQLWILLMVSGMCFAQYSDHQLYQAYLERDMRVWQEHIASAEWDSLSIEEKKQLLNYEYGFTAYMLGQDAHEAQRLIARYEQHLNALKEQLPAARYHAYLSSIYTYRLGLDRKHLMKYASKIYDNINLAMDLDDNDALVCAMQGNVEFYSPFGSKKQALEYFQKADSLYRSEAKLHEKWNRCAVQLTLVQCLIKLDRKEEAKGLCAQYIAAEPQFELMKQLLPQCD
;
A
#
# COMPACT_ATOMS: atom_id res chain seq x y z
N MET A 1 37.79 16.60 -36.16
CA MET A 1 37.37 15.28 -35.63
C MET A 1 37.30 15.14 -34.11
N ARG A 2 37.83 16.02 -33.27
CA ARG A 2 37.79 15.91 -31.78
C ARG A 2 36.49 16.48 -31.13
N LEU A 3 35.72 17.31 -31.80
CA LEU A 3 34.49 17.90 -31.25
C LEU A 3 33.24 17.01 -31.35
N ILE A 4 33.25 16.06 -32.28
CA ILE A 4 32.10 15.13 -32.48
C ILE A 4 32.12 14.02 -31.40
N GLN A 5 33.30 13.63 -30.90
CA GLN A 5 33.43 12.63 -29.83
C GLN A 5 32.96 13.15 -28.46
N LEU A 6 33.01 14.45 -28.22
CA LEU A 6 32.53 15.02 -26.95
C LEU A 6 30.99 15.03 -26.83
N TRP A 7 30.29 15.17 -27.97
CA TRP A 7 28.81 15.13 -27.98
C TRP A 7 28.23 13.75 -27.82
N ILE A 8 28.95 12.70 -28.21
CA ILE A 8 28.52 11.31 -28.01
C ILE A 8 28.66 10.89 -26.53
N LEU A 9 29.66 11.42 -25.82
CA LEU A 9 29.82 11.14 -24.39
C LEU A 9 28.76 11.85 -23.49
N LEU A 10 28.23 12.99 -23.95
CA LEU A 10 27.18 13.71 -23.24
C LEU A 10 25.77 13.13 -23.46
N MET A 11 25.57 12.34 -24.52
CA MET A 11 24.30 11.63 -24.80
C MET A 11 24.17 10.30 -24.03
N VAL A 12 25.26 9.77 -23.48
CA VAL A 12 25.24 8.48 -22.74
C VAL A 12 24.98 8.68 -21.25
N SER A 13 25.13 9.89 -20.73
CA SER A 13 24.79 10.22 -19.32
C SER A 13 23.30 10.42 -19.05
N GLY A 14 22.43 10.26 -20.06
CA GLY A 14 20.98 10.31 -19.97
C GLY A 14 20.30 8.94 -20.01
N MET A 15 20.99 7.85 -19.73
CA MET A 15 20.34 6.59 -19.40
C MET A 15 19.77 6.71 -17.98
N CYS A 16 18.63 7.39 -17.88
CA CYS A 16 17.68 7.19 -16.81
C CYS A 16 17.46 5.66 -16.74
N PHE A 17 17.94 5.03 -15.68
CA PHE A 17 17.60 3.63 -15.43
C PHE A 17 16.09 3.52 -15.54
N ALA A 18 15.61 2.61 -16.39
CA ALA A 18 14.20 2.46 -16.65
C ALA A 18 13.52 2.08 -15.33
N GLN A 19 12.86 3.07 -14.75
CA GLN A 19 12.00 2.89 -13.60
C GLN A 19 10.94 1.86 -14.00
N TYR A 20 10.68 0.85 -13.19
CA TYR A 20 9.64 -0.14 -13.48
C TYR A 20 8.32 0.57 -13.72
N SER A 21 7.61 0.17 -14.78
CA SER A 21 6.28 0.70 -15.07
C SER A 21 5.27 0.25 -14.01
N ASP A 22 4.20 1.03 -13.81
CA ASP A 22 3.08 0.65 -12.92
C ASP A 22 2.51 -0.74 -13.25
N HIS A 23 2.52 -1.14 -14.51
CA HIS A 23 2.10 -2.47 -14.93
C HIS A 23 3.04 -3.57 -14.42
N GLN A 24 4.36 -3.38 -14.50
CA GLN A 24 5.34 -4.34 -13.97
C GLN A 24 5.25 -4.44 -12.45
N LEU A 25 5.10 -3.32 -11.75
CA LEU A 25 4.91 -3.28 -10.29
C LEU A 25 3.61 -3.97 -9.87
N TYR A 26 2.53 -3.78 -10.64
CA TYR A 26 1.27 -4.46 -10.41
C TYR A 26 1.38 -5.98 -10.61
N GLN A 27 2.01 -6.43 -11.72
CA GLN A 27 2.24 -7.86 -11.97
C GLN A 27 3.10 -8.48 -10.87
N ALA A 28 4.18 -7.82 -10.46
CA ALA A 28 5.03 -8.27 -9.37
C ALA A 28 4.25 -8.44 -8.05
N TYR A 29 3.28 -7.55 -7.76
CA TYR A 29 2.40 -7.69 -6.61
C TYR A 29 1.52 -8.95 -6.71
N LEU A 30 0.88 -9.18 -7.86
CA LEU A 30 0.04 -10.36 -8.09
C LEU A 30 0.83 -11.67 -7.95
N GLU A 31 2.05 -11.72 -8.49
CA GLU A 31 2.95 -12.87 -8.48
C GLU A 31 3.75 -13.02 -7.18
N ARG A 32 3.63 -12.05 -6.24
CA ARG A 32 4.42 -11.95 -5.01
C ARG A 32 5.93 -11.79 -5.24
N ASP A 33 6.36 -11.28 -6.38
CA ASP A 33 7.77 -10.94 -6.59
C ASP A 33 8.09 -9.52 -6.09
N MET A 34 8.17 -9.39 -4.77
CA MET A 34 8.42 -8.12 -4.12
C MET A 34 9.86 -7.61 -4.30
N ARG A 35 10.75 -8.36 -4.96
CA ARG A 35 12.10 -7.89 -5.34
C ARG A 35 12.00 -6.74 -6.35
N VAL A 36 11.05 -6.81 -7.28
CA VAL A 36 10.77 -5.73 -8.26
C VAL A 36 10.40 -4.43 -7.54
N TRP A 37 9.58 -4.51 -6.49
CA TRP A 37 9.25 -3.34 -5.67
C TRP A 37 10.45 -2.81 -4.88
N GLN A 38 11.25 -3.71 -4.31
CA GLN A 38 12.47 -3.35 -3.59
C GLN A 38 13.44 -2.59 -4.50
N GLU A 39 13.69 -3.09 -5.70
CA GLU A 39 14.56 -2.46 -6.68
C GLU A 39 14.03 -1.10 -7.14
N HIS A 40 12.73 -1.02 -7.45
CA HIS A 40 12.07 0.23 -7.83
C HIS A 40 12.21 1.30 -6.73
N ILE A 41 11.89 0.94 -5.50
CA ILE A 41 11.98 1.84 -4.34
C ILE A 41 13.43 2.23 -4.06
N ALA A 42 14.39 1.30 -4.16
CA ALA A 42 15.79 1.56 -3.87
C ALA A 42 16.47 2.42 -4.94
N SER A 43 16.08 2.30 -6.21
CA SER A 43 16.66 3.05 -7.33
C SER A 43 16.07 4.45 -7.51
N ALA A 44 14.97 4.79 -6.82
CA ALA A 44 14.32 6.07 -6.98
C ALA A 44 15.15 7.21 -6.37
N GLU A 45 15.52 8.17 -7.23
CA GLU A 45 16.21 9.41 -6.84
C GLU A 45 15.16 10.47 -6.49
N TRP A 46 14.76 10.53 -5.21
CA TRP A 46 13.67 11.37 -4.71
C TRP A 46 13.67 12.81 -5.23
N ASP A 47 14.83 13.46 -5.23
CA ASP A 47 14.94 14.89 -5.61
C ASP A 47 14.71 15.11 -7.11
N SER A 48 14.91 14.08 -7.94
CA SER A 48 14.70 14.16 -9.38
C SER A 48 13.25 13.90 -9.80
N LEU A 49 12.41 13.33 -8.90
CA LEU A 49 11.04 12.97 -9.22
C LEU A 49 10.11 14.19 -9.25
N SER A 50 9.15 14.17 -10.16
CA SER A 50 8.00 15.09 -10.13
C SER A 50 7.13 14.83 -8.89
N ILE A 51 6.25 15.77 -8.55
CA ILE A 51 5.34 15.62 -7.40
C ILE A 51 4.42 14.38 -7.55
N GLU A 52 3.94 14.10 -8.75
CA GLU A 52 3.09 12.93 -8.99
C GLU A 52 3.88 11.61 -8.85
N GLU A 53 5.10 11.53 -9.36
CA GLU A 53 5.96 10.37 -9.16
C GLU A 53 6.33 10.17 -7.68
N LYS A 54 6.56 11.25 -6.93
CA LYS A 54 6.77 11.19 -5.47
C LYS A 54 5.56 10.61 -4.73
N LYS A 55 4.34 11.00 -5.12
CA LYS A 55 3.10 10.45 -4.56
C LYS A 55 2.93 8.95 -4.89
N GLN A 56 3.27 8.55 -6.12
CA GLN A 56 3.24 7.15 -6.52
C GLN A 56 4.26 6.32 -5.73
N LEU A 57 5.51 6.81 -5.63
CA LEU A 57 6.55 6.17 -4.84
C LEU A 57 6.15 6.01 -3.37
N LEU A 58 5.56 7.06 -2.76
CA LEU A 58 5.05 7.01 -1.40
C LEU A 58 4.02 5.88 -1.21
N ASN A 59 3.12 5.69 -2.20
CA ASN A 59 2.14 4.61 -2.16
C ASN A 59 2.79 3.22 -2.26
N TYR A 60 3.84 3.06 -3.07
CA TYR A 60 4.61 1.81 -3.11
C TYR A 60 5.41 1.58 -1.81
N GLU A 61 6.00 2.64 -1.22
CA GLU A 61 6.66 2.55 0.08
C GLU A 61 5.71 2.11 1.20
N TYR A 62 4.48 2.62 1.21
CA TYR A 62 3.42 2.15 2.11
C TYR A 62 3.21 0.64 2.00
N GLY A 63 2.96 0.12 0.80
CA GLY A 63 2.71 -1.30 0.59
C GLY A 63 3.94 -2.18 0.89
N PHE A 64 5.12 -1.76 0.46
CA PHE A 64 6.35 -2.52 0.67
C PHE A 64 6.78 -2.54 2.14
N THR A 65 6.57 -1.45 2.86
CA THR A 65 6.83 -1.41 4.32
C THR A 65 5.93 -2.41 5.06
N ALA A 66 4.64 -2.49 4.69
CA ALA A 66 3.72 -3.49 5.25
C ALA A 66 4.21 -4.93 5.00
N TYR A 67 4.69 -5.23 3.81
CA TYR A 67 5.27 -6.54 3.48
C TYR A 67 6.51 -6.85 4.33
N MET A 68 7.43 -5.90 4.45
CA MET A 68 8.69 -6.10 5.18
C MET A 68 8.53 -6.26 6.69
N LEU A 69 7.44 -5.76 7.29
CA LEU A 69 7.12 -6.01 8.70
C LEU A 69 7.06 -7.51 9.07
N GLY A 70 6.64 -8.34 8.13
CA GLY A 70 6.57 -9.79 8.31
C GLY A 70 7.81 -10.56 7.86
N GLN A 71 8.81 -9.88 7.27
CA GLN A 71 9.99 -10.50 6.67
C GLN A 71 11.28 -10.14 7.42
N ASP A 72 11.54 -8.85 7.62
CA ASP A 72 12.76 -8.32 8.22
C ASP A 72 12.46 -7.05 9.02
N ALA A 73 12.48 -7.18 10.35
CA ALA A 73 12.19 -6.08 11.27
C ALA A 73 13.20 -4.92 11.18
N HIS A 74 14.47 -5.21 10.89
CA HIS A 74 15.50 -4.18 10.78
C HIS A 74 15.31 -3.36 9.49
N GLU A 75 15.05 -4.04 8.38
CA GLU A 75 14.75 -3.37 7.12
C GLU A 75 13.42 -2.61 7.18
N ALA A 76 12.38 -3.19 7.80
CA ALA A 76 11.11 -2.51 8.04
C ALA A 76 11.29 -1.20 8.83
N GLN A 77 12.16 -1.19 9.84
CA GLN A 77 12.47 0.03 10.61
C GLN A 77 13.08 1.15 9.74
N ARG A 78 14.00 0.78 8.84
CA ARG A 78 14.60 1.72 7.88
C ARG A 78 13.56 2.29 6.91
N LEU A 79 12.72 1.40 6.37
CA LEU A 79 11.65 1.78 5.44
C LEU A 79 10.61 2.69 6.11
N ILE A 80 10.22 2.43 7.35
CA ILE A 80 9.31 3.32 8.10
C ILE A 80 9.91 4.73 8.23
N ALA A 81 11.19 4.84 8.56
CA ALA A 81 11.83 6.16 8.69
C ALA A 81 11.88 6.93 7.37
N ARG A 82 12.21 6.24 6.26
CA ARG A 82 12.20 6.80 4.91
C ARG A 82 10.80 7.21 4.46
N TYR A 83 9.83 6.33 4.64
CA TYR A 83 8.43 6.56 4.31
C TYR A 83 7.87 7.79 5.07
N GLU A 84 8.17 7.93 6.36
CA GLU A 84 7.78 9.11 7.15
C GLU A 84 8.45 10.39 6.64
N GLN A 85 9.74 10.33 6.28
CA GLN A 85 10.45 11.49 5.70
C GLN A 85 9.78 11.94 4.39
N HIS A 86 9.47 11.01 3.49
CA HIS A 86 8.82 11.30 2.22
C HIS A 86 7.38 11.80 2.40
N LEU A 87 6.62 11.20 3.32
CA LEU A 87 5.28 11.67 3.68
C LEU A 87 5.31 13.13 4.15
N ASN A 88 6.24 13.46 5.06
CA ASN A 88 6.38 14.83 5.58
C ASN A 88 6.78 15.83 4.48
N ALA A 89 7.63 15.42 3.54
CA ALA A 89 8.01 16.25 2.40
C ALA A 89 6.83 16.53 1.45
N LEU A 90 5.83 15.65 1.41
CA LEU A 90 4.63 15.78 0.56
C LEU A 90 3.41 16.37 1.30
N LYS A 91 3.55 16.81 2.54
CA LYS A 91 2.42 17.23 3.38
C LYS A 91 1.50 18.24 2.70
N GLU A 92 2.06 19.26 2.07
CA GLU A 92 1.29 20.33 1.42
C GLU A 92 0.80 19.97 -0.01
N GLN A 93 1.26 18.86 -0.56
CA GLN A 93 0.95 18.38 -1.93
C GLN A 93 -0.05 17.21 -1.94
N LEU A 94 -0.26 16.56 -0.79
CA LEU A 94 -1.25 15.51 -0.62
C LEU A 94 -2.60 16.09 -0.18
N PRO A 95 -3.73 15.48 -0.57
CA PRO A 95 -4.99 15.71 0.14
C PRO A 95 -4.80 15.45 1.64
N ALA A 96 -5.31 16.34 2.48
CA ALA A 96 -5.12 16.24 3.94
C ALA A 96 -5.61 14.89 4.50
N ALA A 97 -6.72 14.36 3.98
CA ALA A 97 -7.23 13.04 4.34
C ALA A 97 -6.19 11.94 4.09
N ARG A 98 -5.58 11.90 2.90
CA ARG A 98 -4.53 10.91 2.57
C ARG A 98 -3.28 11.07 3.42
N TYR A 99 -2.86 12.31 3.70
CA TYR A 99 -1.73 12.56 4.60
C TYR A 99 -1.94 11.91 5.97
N HIS A 100 -3.11 12.16 6.59
CA HIS A 100 -3.44 11.59 7.89
C HIS A 100 -3.63 10.07 7.85
N ALA A 101 -4.20 9.52 6.79
CA ALA A 101 -4.30 8.07 6.60
C ALA A 101 -2.90 7.42 6.52
N TYR A 102 -1.98 7.97 5.73
CA TYR A 102 -0.59 7.49 5.68
C TYR A 102 0.13 7.66 7.03
N LEU A 103 -0.10 8.76 7.75
CA LEU A 103 0.50 8.97 9.08
C LEU A 103 -0.01 7.93 10.09
N SER A 104 -1.29 7.57 10.03
CA SER A 104 -1.86 6.47 10.82
C SER A 104 -1.18 5.14 10.52
N SER A 105 -0.88 4.84 9.24
CA SER A 105 -0.18 3.61 8.87
C SER A 105 1.26 3.56 9.41
N ILE A 106 1.98 4.68 9.44
CA ILE A 106 3.32 4.77 10.04
C ILE A 106 3.28 4.39 11.52
N TYR A 107 2.32 4.91 12.28
CA TYR A 107 2.16 4.52 13.69
C TYR A 107 1.75 3.06 13.85
N THR A 108 0.95 2.52 12.93
CA THR A 108 0.59 1.09 12.90
C THR A 108 1.84 0.23 12.67
N TYR A 109 2.70 0.60 11.74
CA TYR A 109 3.95 -0.13 11.47
C TYR A 109 4.93 -0.05 12.64
N ARG A 110 5.06 1.11 13.27
CA ARG A 110 5.86 1.26 14.50
C ARG A 110 5.34 0.40 15.64
N LEU A 111 4.01 0.31 15.79
CA LEU A 111 3.38 -0.57 16.77
C LEU A 111 3.66 -2.05 16.45
N GLY A 112 3.68 -2.42 15.17
CA GLY A 112 4.03 -3.78 14.72
C GLY A 112 5.44 -4.20 15.15
N LEU A 113 6.41 -3.26 15.12
CA LEU A 113 7.79 -3.48 15.53
C LEU A 113 7.98 -3.39 17.05
N ASP A 114 7.25 -2.52 17.73
CA ASP A 114 7.42 -2.27 19.17
C ASP A 114 6.08 -2.22 19.91
N ARG A 115 5.60 -3.39 20.29
CA ARG A 115 4.34 -3.56 21.02
C ARG A 115 4.38 -3.01 22.46
N LYS A 116 5.56 -2.71 23.01
CA LYS A 116 5.68 -2.15 24.35
C LYS A 116 5.08 -0.74 24.45
N HIS A 117 5.01 -0.03 23.34
CA HIS A 117 4.45 1.30 23.25
C HIS A 117 2.99 1.33 22.71
N LEU A 118 2.23 0.24 22.93
CA LEU A 118 0.86 0.07 22.43
C LEU A 118 0.00 1.33 22.66
N MET A 119 -0.11 1.81 23.90
CA MET A 119 -0.98 2.94 24.24
C MET A 119 -0.57 4.23 23.53
N LYS A 120 0.74 4.49 23.41
CA LYS A 120 1.27 5.67 22.72
C LYS A 120 0.96 5.66 21.22
N TYR A 121 1.12 4.50 20.57
CA TYR A 121 0.87 4.41 19.13
C TYR A 121 -0.63 4.26 18.82
N ALA A 122 -1.39 3.55 19.66
CA ALA A 122 -2.83 3.38 19.46
C ALA A 122 -3.57 4.72 19.39
N SER A 123 -3.34 5.65 20.34
CA SER A 123 -3.93 7.00 20.28
C SER A 123 -3.60 7.67 18.95
N LYS A 124 -2.32 7.68 18.54
CA LYS A 124 -1.91 8.34 17.30
C LYS A 124 -2.51 7.69 16.04
N ILE A 125 -2.69 6.36 16.04
CA ILE A 125 -3.35 5.64 14.96
C ILE A 125 -4.78 6.12 14.83
N TYR A 126 -5.55 6.08 15.92
CA TYR A 126 -6.97 6.46 15.90
C TYR A 126 -7.18 7.95 15.66
N ASP A 127 -6.39 8.83 16.27
CA ASP A 127 -6.49 10.28 16.05
C ASP A 127 -6.29 10.63 14.57
N ASN A 128 -5.30 10.02 13.90
CA ASN A 128 -5.04 10.30 12.50
C ASN A 128 -6.04 9.65 11.56
N ILE A 129 -6.44 8.40 11.79
CA ILE A 129 -7.38 7.75 10.87
C ILE A 129 -8.80 8.34 10.99
N ASN A 130 -9.23 8.71 12.19
CA ASN A 130 -10.51 9.39 12.39
C ASN A 130 -10.51 10.76 11.71
N LEU A 131 -9.42 11.53 11.87
CA LEU A 131 -9.29 12.81 11.16
C LEU A 131 -9.28 12.63 9.63
N ALA A 132 -8.64 11.59 9.11
CA ALA A 132 -8.67 11.28 7.69
C ALA A 132 -10.10 11.01 7.20
N MET A 133 -10.87 10.22 7.94
CA MET A 133 -12.28 9.92 7.65
C MET A 133 -13.18 11.15 7.74
N ASP A 134 -12.96 12.02 8.72
CA ASP A 134 -13.69 13.28 8.88
C ASP A 134 -13.43 14.25 7.71
N LEU A 135 -12.22 14.22 7.15
CA LEU A 135 -11.82 15.07 6.02
C LEU A 135 -12.34 14.56 4.67
N ASP A 136 -12.29 13.25 4.44
CA ASP A 136 -12.79 12.62 3.20
C ASP A 136 -13.06 11.13 3.41
N ASP A 137 -14.29 10.79 3.72
CA ASP A 137 -14.73 9.40 3.88
C ASP A 137 -15.06 8.70 2.54
N ASN A 138 -14.91 9.39 1.41
CA ASN A 138 -15.10 8.85 0.06
C ASN A 138 -13.80 8.63 -0.72
N ASP A 139 -12.64 8.81 -0.09
CA ASP A 139 -11.36 8.38 -0.66
C ASP A 139 -11.15 6.88 -0.42
N ALA A 140 -10.87 6.13 -1.50
CA ALA A 140 -10.71 4.67 -1.45
C ALA A 140 -9.57 4.22 -0.52
N LEU A 141 -8.44 4.97 -0.52
CA LEU A 141 -7.28 4.67 0.32
C LEU A 141 -7.59 4.93 1.81
N VAL A 142 -8.28 6.03 2.10
CA VAL A 142 -8.71 6.36 3.48
C VAL A 142 -9.63 5.28 4.03
N CYS A 143 -10.65 4.87 3.26
CA CYS A 143 -11.54 3.77 3.63
C CYS A 143 -10.78 2.45 3.84
N ALA A 144 -9.83 2.11 2.96
CA ALA A 144 -9.02 0.91 3.09
C ALA A 144 -8.16 0.93 4.36
N MET A 145 -7.57 2.07 4.70
CA MET A 145 -6.75 2.22 5.91
C MET A 145 -7.59 2.19 7.19
N GLN A 146 -8.79 2.79 7.19
CA GLN A 146 -9.74 2.64 8.31
C GLN A 146 -10.13 1.17 8.48
N GLY A 147 -10.45 0.48 7.37
CA GLY A 147 -10.73 -0.96 7.40
C GLY A 147 -9.57 -1.78 7.99
N ASN A 148 -8.32 -1.44 7.66
CA ASN A 148 -7.14 -2.08 8.24
C ASN A 148 -7.03 -1.83 9.74
N VAL A 149 -7.27 -0.61 10.22
CA VAL A 149 -7.26 -0.30 11.67
C VAL A 149 -8.32 -1.15 12.39
N GLU A 150 -9.54 -1.22 11.86
CA GLU A 150 -10.62 -2.05 12.44
C GLU A 150 -10.30 -3.56 12.37
N PHE A 151 -9.62 -3.99 11.29
CA PHE A 151 -9.32 -5.41 11.11
C PHE A 151 -8.16 -5.90 11.98
N TYR A 152 -7.08 -5.13 12.10
CA TYR A 152 -5.87 -5.58 12.80
C TYR A 152 -5.79 -5.15 14.27
N SER A 153 -6.55 -4.14 14.68
CA SER A 153 -6.58 -3.69 16.07
C SER A 153 -7.27 -4.73 16.98
N PRO A 154 -6.74 -4.94 18.19
CA PRO A 154 -7.43 -5.73 19.21
C PRO A 154 -8.73 -5.10 19.71
N PHE A 155 -8.91 -3.80 19.48
CA PHE A 155 -10.10 -3.04 19.85
C PHE A 155 -11.06 -2.80 18.67
N GLY A 156 -10.68 -3.23 17.47
CA GLY A 156 -11.42 -3.01 16.25
C GLY A 156 -12.54 -4.03 16.01
N SER A 157 -13.47 -3.67 15.14
CA SER A 157 -14.62 -4.47 14.75
C SER A 157 -14.43 -5.09 13.37
N LYS A 158 -14.40 -6.43 13.26
CA LYS A 158 -14.34 -7.12 11.98
C LYS A 158 -15.54 -6.82 11.08
N LYS A 159 -16.71 -6.53 11.69
CA LYS A 159 -17.91 -6.15 10.95
C LYS A 159 -17.74 -4.76 10.31
N GLN A 160 -17.27 -3.79 11.08
CA GLN A 160 -16.96 -2.45 10.53
C GLN A 160 -15.83 -2.50 9.50
N ALA A 161 -14.78 -3.28 9.76
CA ALA A 161 -13.72 -3.51 8.77
C ALA A 161 -14.27 -4.00 7.43
N LEU A 162 -15.21 -4.95 7.45
CA LEU A 162 -15.85 -5.46 6.24
C LEU A 162 -16.58 -4.34 5.48
N GLU A 163 -17.34 -3.51 6.18
CA GLU A 163 -18.07 -2.38 5.59
C GLU A 163 -17.10 -1.38 4.90
N TYR A 164 -16.00 -1.04 5.58
CA TYR A 164 -14.97 -0.16 5.01
C TYR A 164 -14.26 -0.79 3.81
N PHE A 165 -13.92 -2.07 3.83
CA PHE A 165 -13.29 -2.73 2.69
C PHE A 165 -14.25 -2.85 1.50
N GLN A 166 -15.54 -3.09 1.72
CA GLN A 166 -16.55 -3.09 0.66
C GLN A 166 -16.68 -1.71 0.02
N LYS A 167 -16.71 -0.64 0.83
CA LYS A 167 -16.70 0.75 0.34
C LYS A 167 -15.44 1.05 -0.46
N ALA A 168 -14.27 0.69 0.06
CA ALA A 168 -12.99 0.89 -0.61
C ALA A 168 -12.89 0.14 -1.96
N ASP A 169 -13.29 -1.16 -2.02
CA ASP A 169 -13.29 -1.90 -3.29
C ASP A 169 -14.21 -1.27 -4.33
N SER A 170 -15.38 -0.78 -3.89
CA SER A 170 -16.32 -0.07 -4.78
C SER A 170 -15.72 1.22 -5.35
N LEU A 171 -15.10 2.04 -4.50
CA LEU A 171 -14.43 3.29 -4.89
C LEU A 171 -13.24 3.01 -5.84
N TYR A 172 -12.37 2.07 -5.50
CA TYR A 172 -11.27 1.68 -6.40
C TYR A 172 -11.75 1.14 -7.74
N ARG A 173 -12.90 0.47 -7.80
CA ARG A 173 -13.45 -0.04 -9.06
C ARG A 173 -13.81 1.08 -10.03
N SER A 174 -14.30 2.21 -9.52
CA SER A 174 -14.71 3.35 -10.34
C SER A 174 -13.57 4.32 -10.69
N GLU A 175 -12.53 4.41 -9.84
CA GLU A 175 -11.58 5.52 -9.87
C GLU A 175 -10.10 5.12 -9.86
N ALA A 176 -9.78 3.83 -9.65
CA ALA A 176 -8.39 3.42 -9.47
C ALA A 176 -7.51 3.74 -10.67
N LYS A 177 -6.49 4.55 -10.45
CA LYS A 177 -5.37 4.73 -11.37
C LYS A 177 -4.53 3.44 -11.44
N LEU A 178 -3.71 3.31 -12.48
CA LEU A 178 -2.91 2.09 -12.69
C LEU A 178 -2.01 1.76 -11.48
N HIS A 179 -1.35 2.77 -10.91
CA HIS A 179 -0.48 2.61 -9.72
C HIS A 179 -1.24 2.33 -8.42
N GLU A 180 -2.57 2.41 -8.42
CA GLU A 180 -3.42 2.06 -7.27
C GLU A 180 -4.10 0.69 -7.41
N LYS A 181 -3.91 -0.02 -8.53
CA LYS A 181 -4.53 -1.34 -8.73
C LYS A 181 -4.14 -2.36 -7.66
N TRP A 182 -2.90 -2.33 -7.22
CA TRP A 182 -2.42 -3.20 -6.15
C TRP A 182 -3.12 -2.91 -4.81
N ASN A 183 -3.44 -1.63 -4.52
CA ASN A 183 -4.21 -1.26 -3.32
C ASN A 183 -5.58 -1.94 -3.33
N ARG A 184 -6.25 -1.94 -4.49
CA ARG A 184 -7.52 -2.65 -4.64
C ARG A 184 -7.36 -4.14 -4.40
N CYS A 185 -6.33 -4.78 -4.95
CA CYS A 185 -6.06 -6.20 -4.69
C CYS A 185 -5.78 -6.48 -3.21
N ALA A 186 -5.07 -5.58 -2.51
CA ALA A 186 -4.85 -5.67 -1.07
C ALA A 186 -6.18 -5.58 -0.29
N VAL A 187 -7.08 -4.66 -0.69
CA VAL A 187 -8.43 -4.55 -0.11
C VAL A 187 -9.24 -5.83 -0.36
N GLN A 188 -9.23 -6.36 -1.57
CA GLN A 188 -9.93 -7.61 -1.90
C GLN A 188 -9.43 -8.79 -1.06
N LEU A 189 -8.11 -8.87 -0.84
CA LEU A 189 -7.52 -9.91 0.01
C LEU A 189 -8.01 -9.79 1.46
N THR A 190 -7.94 -8.59 2.03
CA THR A 190 -8.39 -8.35 3.42
C THR A 190 -9.90 -8.48 3.57
N LEU A 191 -10.68 -8.15 2.55
CA LEU A 191 -12.12 -8.35 2.53
C LEU A 191 -12.46 -9.85 2.65
N VAL A 192 -11.82 -10.71 1.86
CA VAL A 192 -12.00 -12.17 1.96
C VAL A 192 -11.54 -12.69 3.33
N GLN A 193 -10.39 -12.24 3.83
CA GLN A 193 -9.93 -12.59 5.18
C GLN A 193 -10.92 -12.16 6.27
N CYS A 194 -11.55 -11.00 6.10
CA CYS A 194 -12.55 -10.49 7.02
C CYS A 194 -13.81 -11.38 7.05
N LEU A 195 -14.27 -11.81 5.90
CA LEU A 195 -15.40 -12.77 5.79
C LEU A 195 -15.09 -14.11 6.46
N ILE A 196 -13.87 -14.64 6.25
CA ILE A 196 -13.41 -15.87 6.93
C ILE A 196 -13.44 -15.67 8.46
N LYS A 197 -12.93 -14.52 8.96
CA LYS A 197 -12.93 -14.20 10.41
C LYS A 197 -14.34 -14.01 10.99
N LEU A 198 -15.32 -13.68 10.17
CA LEU A 198 -16.73 -13.55 10.52
C LEU A 198 -17.53 -14.86 10.33
N ASP A 199 -16.85 -15.96 10.03
CA ASP A 199 -17.44 -17.28 9.72
C ASP A 199 -18.43 -17.25 8.53
N ARG A 200 -18.24 -16.31 7.57
CA ARG A 200 -19.01 -16.16 6.32
C ARG A 200 -18.27 -16.82 5.16
N LYS A 201 -17.96 -18.11 5.33
CA LYS A 201 -17.04 -18.87 4.46
C LYS A 201 -17.54 -19.02 3.03
N GLU A 202 -18.82 -19.28 2.82
CA GLU A 202 -19.40 -19.39 1.48
C GLU A 202 -19.27 -18.10 0.66
N GLU A 203 -19.48 -16.96 1.31
CA GLU A 203 -19.29 -15.66 0.67
C GLU A 203 -17.80 -15.39 0.38
N ALA A 204 -16.93 -15.73 1.32
CA ALA A 204 -15.49 -15.64 1.15
C ALA A 204 -15.04 -16.47 -0.05
N LYS A 205 -15.50 -17.70 -0.17
CA LYS A 205 -15.21 -18.63 -1.27
C LYS A 205 -15.68 -18.08 -2.61
N GLY A 206 -16.90 -17.56 -2.67
CA GLY A 206 -17.47 -16.96 -3.88
C GLY A 206 -16.66 -15.74 -4.36
N LEU A 207 -16.33 -14.83 -3.45
CA LEU A 207 -15.51 -13.66 -3.80
C LEU A 207 -14.06 -14.05 -4.18
N CYS A 208 -13.45 -14.97 -3.45
CA CYS A 208 -12.12 -15.49 -3.76
C CYS A 208 -12.06 -16.05 -5.18
N ALA A 209 -13.03 -16.89 -5.57
CA ALA A 209 -13.12 -17.43 -6.92
C ALA A 209 -13.33 -16.33 -7.98
N GLN A 210 -14.15 -15.32 -7.69
CA GLN A 210 -14.39 -14.18 -8.57
C GLN A 210 -13.09 -13.37 -8.80
N TYR A 211 -12.33 -13.10 -7.74
CA TYR A 211 -11.08 -12.32 -7.84
C TYR A 211 -9.98 -13.09 -8.55
N ILE A 212 -9.87 -14.42 -8.34
CA ILE A 212 -8.94 -15.27 -9.09
C ILE A 212 -9.33 -15.33 -10.58
N ALA A 213 -10.62 -15.37 -10.91
CA ALA A 213 -11.06 -15.35 -12.30
C ALA A 213 -10.73 -14.02 -12.99
N ALA A 214 -10.81 -12.90 -12.28
CA ALA A 214 -10.45 -11.58 -12.80
C ALA A 214 -8.95 -11.38 -12.94
N GLU A 215 -8.16 -11.90 -11.98
CA GLU A 215 -6.69 -11.81 -11.93
C GLU A 215 -6.10 -13.21 -11.66
N PRO A 216 -5.93 -14.03 -12.72
CA PRO A 216 -5.45 -15.41 -12.57
C PRO A 216 -4.05 -15.56 -11.95
N GLN A 217 -3.26 -14.48 -11.90
CA GLN A 217 -1.92 -14.44 -11.31
C GLN A 217 -1.92 -14.01 -9.84
N PHE A 218 -3.09 -13.77 -9.23
CA PHE A 218 -3.18 -13.29 -7.85
C PHE A 218 -2.85 -14.42 -6.85
N GLU A 219 -1.56 -14.66 -6.63
CA GLU A 219 -1.04 -15.78 -5.83
C GLU A 219 -1.52 -15.77 -4.37
N LEU A 220 -1.58 -14.59 -3.75
CA LEU A 220 -2.08 -14.47 -2.37
C LEU A 220 -3.55 -14.88 -2.26
N MET A 221 -4.38 -14.55 -3.26
CA MET A 221 -5.78 -14.93 -3.28
C MET A 221 -5.95 -16.44 -3.47
N LYS A 222 -5.13 -17.06 -4.34
CA LYS A 222 -5.11 -18.52 -4.51
C LYS A 222 -4.76 -19.25 -3.21
N GLN A 223 -3.78 -18.72 -2.44
CA GLN A 223 -3.38 -19.28 -1.14
C GLN A 223 -4.46 -19.13 -0.06
N LEU A 224 -5.36 -18.16 -0.22
CA LEU A 224 -6.44 -17.93 0.71
C LEU A 224 -7.66 -18.84 0.45
N LEU A 225 -7.88 -19.28 -0.80
CA LEU A 225 -9.02 -20.08 -1.21
C LEU A 225 -9.25 -21.34 -0.34
N PRO A 226 -8.23 -22.16 0.01
CA PRO A 226 -8.42 -23.33 0.87
C PRO A 226 -8.87 -23.00 2.31
N GLN A 227 -8.71 -21.76 2.76
CA GLN A 227 -9.15 -21.31 4.09
C GLN A 227 -10.64 -20.97 4.13
N CYS A 228 -11.30 -20.94 2.96
CA CYS A 228 -12.73 -20.72 2.83
C CYS A 228 -13.56 -22.01 2.99
N ASP A 229 -12.92 -23.19 3.01
CA ASP A 229 -13.55 -24.46 3.29
C ASP A 229 -13.64 -24.69 4.81
#